data_ecfa56d42c1115122441aee1b803ba66
#
_entry.id   ecfa56d42c1115122441aee1b803ba66
#
_cell.length_a   1.000
_cell.length_b   1.000
_cell.length_c   1.000
_cell.angle_alpha   90.00
_cell.angle_beta   90.00
_cell.angle_gamma   90.00
#
_symmetry.space_group_name_H-M   'P 1'
#
loop_
_entity.id
_entity.type
_entity.pdbx_description
1 polymer ?
#
loop_
_entity_poly.entity_id
_entity_poly.type
_entity_poly.pdbx_seq_one_letter_code
_entity_poly.pdbx_strand_id
1 'polypeptide(L)'
;MAMRPPMISRRAMLGATLAAAVPHLAHGQSGRDPASQKPTDVRIRLTFDGRIMTATLYDNPSARDLATLLPLDLMIEDYGSNEKIAHLPRKLTEDGSGPFGNERPGDLCYFKPWGNLAMFYADYRWDGLIRLGRFDGSFEPLRVRGKFPLRIERIR
;
A
#
# COMPACT_ATOMS: atom_id res chain seq x y z
N MET A 1 -26.21 37.92 -72.40
CA MET A 1 -27.53 38.19 -71.80
C MET A 1 -27.57 37.51 -70.44
N ALA A 2 -27.37 38.32 -69.39
CA ALA A 2 -27.30 37.79 -68.02
C ALA A 2 -28.66 37.82 -67.37
N MET A 3 -29.10 36.70 -66.82
CA MET A 3 -30.26 36.67 -65.93
C MET A 3 -29.82 36.26 -64.52
N ARG A 4 -30.03 37.21 -63.61
CA ARG A 4 -29.86 37.00 -62.16
C ARG A 4 -31.11 36.30 -61.60
N PRO A 5 -30.95 35.34 -60.70
CA PRO A 5 -32.09 34.85 -59.92
C PRO A 5 -32.31 35.69 -58.63
N PRO A 6 -33.53 35.64 -58.08
CA PRO A 6 -33.94 36.54 -56.98
C PRO A 6 -33.50 36.09 -55.64
N MET A 7 -33.23 37.06 -54.79
CA MET A 7 -32.98 36.89 -53.36
C MET A 7 -34.25 36.47 -52.63
N ILE A 8 -34.18 35.36 -51.89
CA ILE A 8 -35.20 34.95 -50.96
C ILE A 8 -34.76 35.25 -49.52
N SER A 9 -35.63 35.96 -48.89
CA SER A 9 -35.57 36.52 -47.55
C SER A 9 -35.33 35.47 -46.43
N ARG A 10 -34.50 35.86 -45.50
CA ARG A 10 -34.27 35.18 -44.26
C ARG A 10 -35.50 35.26 -43.35
N ARG A 11 -36.07 34.12 -43.01
CA ARG A 11 -36.92 34.02 -41.81
C ARG A 11 -36.17 33.20 -40.77
N ALA A 12 -35.80 33.90 -39.69
CA ALA A 12 -35.26 33.31 -38.49
C ALA A 12 -36.32 32.45 -37.82
N MET A 13 -36.05 31.17 -37.67
CA MET A 13 -36.77 30.34 -36.70
C MET A 13 -35.88 30.11 -35.49
N LEU A 14 -36.25 30.72 -34.38
CA LEU A 14 -35.77 30.36 -33.05
C LEU A 14 -36.23 28.93 -32.72
N GLY A 15 -35.34 28.01 -32.86
CA GLY A 15 -35.49 26.69 -32.28
C GLY A 15 -34.93 26.68 -30.87
N ALA A 16 -35.79 26.66 -29.88
CA ALA A 16 -35.38 26.45 -28.50
C ALA A 16 -34.99 24.99 -28.34
N THR A 17 -33.70 24.70 -28.32
CA THR A 17 -33.19 23.39 -27.91
C THR A 17 -33.23 23.31 -26.39
N LEU A 18 -34.18 22.58 -25.85
CA LEU A 18 -34.16 22.10 -24.47
C LEU A 18 -32.95 21.19 -24.33
N ALA A 19 -31.88 21.69 -23.71
CA ALA A 19 -30.81 20.86 -23.24
C ALA A 19 -31.32 20.05 -22.03
N ALA A 20 -31.68 18.81 -22.29
CA ALA A 20 -31.92 17.84 -21.23
C ALA A 20 -30.55 17.64 -20.51
N ALA A 21 -30.41 18.23 -19.34
CA ALA A 21 -29.34 17.91 -18.45
C ALA A 21 -29.49 16.45 -17.99
N VAL A 22 -28.74 15.55 -18.61
CA VAL A 22 -28.58 14.19 -18.11
C VAL A 22 -27.79 14.31 -16.81
N PRO A 23 -28.33 13.93 -15.65
CA PRO A 23 -27.51 13.84 -14.46
C PRO A 23 -26.47 12.76 -14.74
N HIS A 24 -25.22 13.18 -14.85
CA HIS A 24 -24.10 12.26 -14.73
C HIS A 24 -24.21 11.67 -13.32
N LEU A 25 -24.76 10.47 -13.23
CA LEU A 25 -24.52 9.63 -12.10
C LEU A 25 -23.02 9.46 -12.03
N ALA A 26 -22.40 10.27 -11.18
CA ALA A 26 -21.07 10.00 -10.72
C ALA A 26 -21.13 8.56 -10.18
N HIS A 27 -20.69 7.61 -10.98
CA HIS A 27 -20.31 6.31 -10.49
C HIS A 27 -19.23 6.62 -9.48
N GLY A 28 -19.61 6.62 -8.22
CA GLY A 28 -18.67 6.61 -7.13
C GLY A 28 -17.74 5.47 -7.42
N GLN A 29 -16.59 5.78 -7.96
CA GLN A 29 -15.45 4.90 -7.86
C GLN A 29 -15.33 4.71 -6.34
N SER A 30 -15.71 3.55 -5.87
CA SER A 30 -15.22 3.03 -4.61
C SER A 30 -13.72 2.90 -4.80
N GLY A 31 -13.03 4.04 -4.82
CA GLY A 31 -11.61 4.10 -4.65
C GLY A 31 -11.39 3.45 -3.30
N ARG A 32 -10.93 2.19 -3.31
CA ARG A 32 -10.32 1.64 -2.12
C ARG A 32 -9.24 2.65 -1.78
N ASP A 33 -9.43 3.35 -0.67
CA ASP A 33 -8.41 4.23 -0.16
C ASP A 33 -7.11 3.43 -0.13
N PRO A 34 -6.01 3.99 -0.65
CA PRO A 34 -4.72 3.31 -0.57
C PRO A 34 -4.53 2.90 0.88
N ALA A 35 -4.04 1.67 1.11
CA ALA A 35 -3.86 1.14 2.46
C ALA A 35 -3.26 2.22 3.33
N SER A 36 -3.96 2.60 4.39
CA SER A 36 -3.59 3.75 5.21
C SER A 36 -2.14 3.64 5.64
N GLN A 37 -1.39 4.70 5.45
CA GLN A 37 0.00 4.85 5.87
C GLN A 37 0.11 5.76 7.11
N LYS A 38 -1.00 5.99 7.78
CA LYS A 38 -1.05 6.75 9.02
C LYS A 38 -0.42 5.92 10.14
N PRO A 39 0.65 6.39 10.79
CA PRO A 39 1.21 5.72 11.96
C PRO A 39 0.18 5.64 13.10
N THR A 40 0.22 4.52 13.82
CA THR A 40 -0.55 4.33 15.05
C THR A 40 0.37 4.42 16.28
N ASP A 41 -0.19 4.22 17.45
CA ASP A 41 0.55 4.03 18.71
C ASP A 41 1.02 2.57 18.91
N VAL A 42 0.71 1.69 17.97
CA VAL A 42 1.13 0.29 18.05
C VAL A 42 2.56 0.15 17.59
N ARG A 43 3.44 -0.13 18.52
CA ARG A 43 4.86 -0.39 18.28
C ARG A 43 5.19 -1.84 18.56
N ILE A 44 6.08 -2.38 17.74
CA ILE A 44 6.57 -3.75 17.86
C ILE A 44 8.10 -3.76 17.99
N ARG A 45 8.61 -4.76 18.66
CA ARG A 45 10.04 -5.02 18.79
C ARG A 45 10.39 -6.32 18.08
N LEU A 46 11.41 -6.28 17.26
CA LEU A 46 12.01 -7.42 16.59
C LEU A 46 13.35 -7.69 17.23
N THR A 47 13.59 -8.93 17.63
CA THR A 47 14.87 -9.38 18.21
C THR A 47 15.37 -10.59 17.43
N PHE A 48 16.58 -10.48 16.88
CA PHE A 48 17.25 -11.55 16.16
C PHE A 48 18.76 -11.36 16.21
N ASP A 49 19.53 -12.42 16.30
CA ASP A 49 21.00 -12.39 16.28
C ASP A 49 21.59 -11.35 17.28
N GLY A 50 21.01 -11.26 18.48
CA GLY A 50 21.42 -10.27 19.48
C GLY A 50 21.11 -8.81 19.15
N ARG A 51 20.40 -8.54 18.04
CA ARG A 51 20.00 -7.22 17.59
C ARG A 51 18.57 -6.92 17.97
N ILE A 52 18.28 -5.67 18.27
CA ILE A 52 16.93 -5.19 18.60
C ILE A 52 16.58 -4.06 17.64
N MET A 53 15.40 -4.17 17.06
CA MET A 53 14.78 -3.13 16.22
C MET A 53 13.36 -2.88 16.69
N THR A 54 12.87 -1.67 16.49
CA THR A 54 11.46 -1.33 16.72
C THR A 54 10.82 -0.80 15.45
N ALA A 55 9.54 -1.02 15.32
CA ALA A 55 8.75 -0.52 14.21
C ALA A 55 7.41 0.00 14.71
N THR A 56 6.89 1.01 14.05
CA THR A 56 5.55 1.56 14.25
C THR A 56 4.64 1.01 13.17
N LEU A 57 3.51 0.42 13.56
CA LEU A 57 2.51 -0.10 12.64
C LEU A 57 1.60 1.02 12.12
N TYR A 58 1.15 0.86 10.89
CA TYR A 58 0.19 1.75 10.26
C TYR A 58 -1.26 1.34 10.55
N ASP A 59 -2.17 2.30 10.39
CA ASP A 59 -3.59 2.08 10.58
C ASP A 59 -4.22 1.47 9.33
N ASN A 60 -4.01 0.18 9.13
CA ASN A 60 -4.66 -0.60 8.08
C ASN A 60 -5.02 -2.00 8.56
N PRO A 61 -5.96 -2.69 7.90
CA PRO A 61 -6.45 -4.00 8.35
C PRO A 61 -5.36 -5.05 8.49
N SER A 62 -4.40 -5.11 7.55
CA SER A 62 -3.33 -6.11 7.58
C SER A 62 -2.37 -5.89 8.75
N ALA A 63 -2.04 -4.64 9.07
CA ALA A 63 -1.21 -4.30 10.22
C ALA A 63 -1.92 -4.63 11.54
N ARG A 64 -3.22 -4.36 11.66
CA ARG A 64 -4.00 -4.76 12.83
C ARG A 64 -4.06 -6.27 12.98
N ASP A 65 -4.18 -6.99 11.87
CA ASP A 65 -4.19 -8.45 11.87
C ASP A 65 -2.85 -9.03 12.33
N LEU A 66 -1.72 -8.45 11.86
CA LEU A 66 -0.39 -8.81 12.37
C LEU A 66 -0.32 -8.61 13.89
N ALA A 67 -0.81 -7.50 14.40
CA ALA A 67 -0.79 -7.20 15.83
C ALA A 67 -1.52 -8.25 16.68
N THR A 68 -2.56 -8.89 16.12
CA THR A 68 -3.30 -9.97 16.82
C THR A 68 -2.50 -11.25 16.97
N LEU A 69 -1.48 -11.47 16.14
CA LEU A 69 -0.64 -12.67 16.17
C LEU A 69 0.47 -12.59 17.21
N LEU A 70 0.76 -11.40 17.72
CA LEU A 70 1.88 -11.19 18.62
C LEU A 70 1.64 -11.78 20.02
N PRO A 71 2.65 -12.35 20.67
CA PRO A 71 4.05 -12.47 20.23
C PRO A 71 4.26 -13.60 19.21
N LEU A 72 5.25 -13.45 18.34
CA LEU A 72 5.62 -14.43 17.33
C LEU A 72 7.06 -14.89 17.49
N ASP A 73 7.29 -16.18 17.30
CA ASP A 73 8.60 -16.79 17.14
C ASP A 73 8.70 -17.35 15.73
N LEU A 74 9.58 -16.78 14.93
CA LEU A 74 9.75 -17.05 13.51
C LEU A 74 11.22 -17.30 13.19
N MET A 75 11.51 -17.50 11.90
CA MET A 75 12.86 -17.42 11.35
C MET A 75 12.92 -16.23 10.41
N ILE A 76 13.97 -15.40 10.55
CA ILE A 76 14.30 -14.32 9.63
C ILE A 76 15.46 -14.75 8.75
N GLU A 77 15.38 -14.53 7.45
CA GLU A 77 16.40 -14.94 6.49
C GLU A 77 16.55 -13.94 5.35
N ASP A 78 17.66 -14.03 4.66
CA ASP A 78 17.92 -13.19 3.49
C ASP A 78 17.04 -13.58 2.32
N TYR A 79 16.58 -12.56 1.58
CA TYR A 79 16.03 -12.73 0.26
C TYR A 79 16.62 -11.67 -0.67
N GLY A 80 17.34 -12.13 -1.70
CA GLY A 80 18.08 -11.20 -2.56
C GLY A 80 19.14 -10.39 -1.80
N SER A 81 19.32 -9.15 -2.22
CA SER A 81 20.34 -8.22 -1.68
C SER A 81 19.74 -6.96 -1.03
N ASN A 82 18.42 -6.89 -0.88
CA ASN A 82 17.71 -5.69 -0.44
C ASN A 82 16.69 -5.92 0.65
N GLU A 83 16.42 -7.18 1.04
CA GLU A 83 15.42 -7.48 2.04
C GLU A 83 15.75 -8.72 2.89
N LYS A 84 15.12 -8.78 4.04
CA LYS A 84 14.94 -10.00 4.82
C LYS A 84 13.47 -10.38 4.86
N ILE A 85 13.22 -11.69 4.90
CA ILE A 85 11.85 -12.22 4.98
C ILE A 85 11.66 -13.06 6.24
N ALA A 86 10.42 -13.15 6.69
CA ALA A 86 10.00 -14.07 7.74
C ALA A 86 8.58 -14.58 7.45
N HIS A 87 8.41 -15.89 7.33
CA HIS A 87 7.11 -16.48 7.04
C HIS A 87 6.22 -16.47 8.27
N LEU A 88 4.97 -16.06 8.08
CA LEU A 88 3.96 -16.04 9.13
C LEU A 88 3.28 -17.42 9.28
N PRO A 89 2.70 -17.73 10.46
CA PRO A 89 2.01 -19.01 10.68
C PRO A 89 0.69 -19.11 9.90
N ARG A 90 0.12 -17.98 9.48
CA ARG A 90 -1.05 -17.88 8.60
C ARG A 90 -0.97 -16.63 7.75
N LYS A 91 -1.76 -16.59 6.70
CA LYS A 91 -1.93 -15.36 5.91
C LYS A 91 -2.66 -14.28 6.71
N LEU A 92 -2.26 -13.04 6.49
CA LEU A 92 -2.97 -11.86 7.00
C LEU A 92 -4.15 -11.53 6.09
N THR A 93 -5.12 -10.79 6.62
CA THR A 93 -6.13 -10.17 5.77
C THR A 93 -5.48 -9.23 4.75
N GLU A 94 -6.01 -9.22 3.55
CA GLU A 94 -5.55 -8.38 2.44
C GLU A 94 -6.49 -7.19 2.20
N ASP A 95 -7.45 -6.98 3.11
CA ASP A 95 -8.39 -5.88 3.03
C ASP A 95 -7.64 -4.54 3.07
N GLY A 96 -8.06 -3.61 2.21
CA GLY A 96 -7.40 -2.33 2.10
C GLY A 96 -6.03 -2.35 1.42
N SER A 97 -5.65 -3.48 0.78
CA SER A 97 -4.42 -3.52 -0.01
C SER A 97 -4.51 -2.62 -1.24
N GLY A 98 -3.43 -1.98 -1.59
CA GLY A 98 -3.32 -1.13 -2.76
C GLY A 98 -1.90 -0.59 -2.92
N PRO A 99 -1.59 0.00 -4.07
CA PRO A 99 -0.29 0.60 -4.31
C PRO A 99 -0.07 1.78 -3.37
N PHE A 100 1.17 1.98 -2.92
CA PHE A 100 1.53 3.10 -2.06
C PHE A 100 2.58 4.05 -2.69
N GLY A 101 3.35 3.67 -3.68
CA GLY A 101 4.11 4.54 -4.57
C GLY A 101 5.26 5.38 -3.96
N ASN A 102 5.57 5.19 -2.67
CA ASN A 102 6.65 5.87 -1.97
C ASN A 102 7.51 4.87 -1.18
N GLU A 103 7.85 3.78 -1.84
CA GLU A 103 8.69 2.71 -1.34
C GLU A 103 10.06 3.27 -0.96
N ARG A 104 10.58 2.85 0.19
CA ARG A 104 11.89 3.26 0.68
C ARG A 104 12.47 2.27 1.68
N PRO A 105 13.79 2.23 1.83
CA PRO A 105 14.42 1.44 2.89
C PRO A 105 13.86 1.78 4.28
N GLY A 106 13.74 0.76 5.11
CA GLY A 106 13.12 0.85 6.43
C GLY A 106 11.62 0.53 6.45
N ASP A 107 11.03 0.18 5.31
CA ASP A 107 9.65 -0.28 5.25
C ASP A 107 9.52 -1.72 5.75
N LEU A 108 8.47 -1.95 6.55
CA LEU A 108 8.00 -3.26 6.96
C LEU A 108 6.75 -3.59 6.18
N CYS A 109 6.83 -4.62 5.33
CA CYS A 109 5.77 -5.01 4.41
C CYS A 109 5.32 -6.46 4.63
N TYR A 110 4.18 -6.80 4.04
CA TYR A 110 3.65 -8.14 3.90
C TYR A 110 3.54 -8.48 2.42
N PHE A 111 4.16 -9.59 2.01
CA PHE A 111 4.08 -10.07 0.63
C PHE A 111 2.94 -11.08 0.50
N LYS A 112 1.87 -10.67 -0.17
CA LYS A 112 0.62 -11.44 -0.28
C LYS A 112 0.80 -12.83 -0.88
N PRO A 113 1.55 -13.01 -2.00
CA PRO A 113 1.62 -14.32 -2.63
C PRO A 113 2.18 -15.42 -1.73
N TRP A 114 3.16 -15.09 -0.87
CA TRP A 114 3.83 -16.08 -0.02
C TRP A 114 3.41 -16.02 1.45
N GLY A 115 2.72 -14.96 1.87
CA GLY A 115 2.30 -14.81 3.25
C GLY A 115 3.44 -14.55 4.22
N ASN A 116 4.47 -13.83 3.80
CA ASN A 116 5.63 -13.49 4.61
C ASN A 116 5.75 -12.00 4.88
N LEU A 117 6.43 -11.68 5.97
CA LEU A 117 6.95 -10.34 6.19
C LEU A 117 8.14 -10.09 5.25
N ALA A 118 8.24 -8.87 4.74
CA ALA A 118 9.37 -8.39 3.95
C ALA A 118 9.88 -7.10 4.58
N MET A 119 11.15 -7.08 4.96
CA MET A 119 11.81 -6.00 5.68
C MET A 119 12.93 -5.46 4.81
N PHE A 120 12.74 -4.24 4.27
CA PHE A 120 13.63 -3.68 3.27
C PHE A 120 14.70 -2.80 3.89
N TYR A 121 15.95 -3.03 3.49
CA TYR A 121 17.13 -2.23 3.89
C TYR A 121 17.83 -1.55 2.71
N ALA A 122 17.30 -1.72 1.50
CA ALA A 122 17.73 -1.03 0.28
C ALA A 122 16.50 -0.77 -0.60
N ASP A 123 16.70 -0.08 -1.71
CA ASP A 123 15.62 0.26 -2.63
C ASP A 123 14.91 -0.99 -3.15
N TYR A 124 13.60 -0.89 -3.25
CA TYR A 124 12.74 -1.98 -3.72
C TYR A 124 11.52 -1.44 -4.46
N ARG A 125 10.97 -2.28 -5.31
CA ARG A 125 9.66 -2.08 -5.92
C ARG A 125 9.09 -3.42 -6.35
N TRP A 126 8.09 -3.92 -5.62
CA TRP A 126 7.42 -5.18 -5.89
C TRP A 126 5.91 -5.03 -5.87
N ASP A 127 5.24 -5.68 -6.82
CA ASP A 127 3.81 -5.84 -6.77
C ASP A 127 3.44 -6.86 -5.68
N GLY A 128 2.22 -6.72 -5.14
CA GLY A 128 1.71 -7.66 -4.15
C GLY A 128 2.15 -7.39 -2.70
N LEU A 129 2.74 -6.24 -2.43
CA LEU A 129 3.08 -5.80 -1.08
C LEU A 129 1.97 -4.99 -0.42
N ILE A 130 1.80 -5.21 0.88
CA ILE A 130 1.05 -4.32 1.76
C ILE A 130 2.04 -3.75 2.77
N ARG A 131 2.14 -2.42 2.87
CA ARG A 131 2.99 -1.79 3.88
C ARG A 131 2.29 -1.84 5.23
N LEU A 132 2.90 -2.52 6.18
CA LEU A 132 2.39 -2.67 7.55
C LEU A 132 2.86 -1.57 8.48
N GLY A 133 4.02 -0.98 8.21
CA GLY A 133 4.63 0.04 9.03
C GLY A 133 6.05 0.37 8.60
N ARG A 134 6.80 0.97 9.51
CA ARG A 134 8.20 1.35 9.32
C ARG A 134 9.03 1.11 10.57
N PHE A 135 10.31 0.82 10.36
CA PHE A 135 11.28 0.84 11.44
C PHE A 135 11.46 2.27 11.97
N ASP A 136 11.50 2.40 13.29
CA ASP A 136 11.54 3.70 13.97
C ASP A 136 12.93 4.36 13.93
N GLY A 137 13.97 3.55 13.78
CA GLY A 137 15.35 4.00 13.77
C GLY A 137 16.12 3.40 12.60
N SER A 138 17.38 3.06 12.87
CA SER A 138 18.22 2.43 11.86
C SER A 138 17.71 1.05 11.48
N PHE A 139 17.75 0.74 10.19
CA PHE A 139 17.49 -0.59 9.63
C PHE A 139 18.82 -1.34 9.30
N GLU A 140 19.96 -0.79 9.68
CA GLU A 140 21.27 -1.44 9.46
C GLU A 140 21.36 -2.86 10.04
N PRO A 141 20.71 -3.20 11.18
CA PRO A 141 20.70 -4.58 11.65
C PRO A 141 20.19 -5.60 10.64
N LEU A 142 19.33 -5.19 9.71
CA LEU A 142 18.81 -6.10 8.66
C LEU A 142 19.90 -6.55 7.67
N ARG A 143 21.04 -5.86 7.60
CA ARG A 143 22.11 -6.19 6.65
C ARG A 143 22.94 -7.41 7.04
N VAL A 144 22.80 -7.92 8.27
CA VAL A 144 23.49 -9.15 8.67
C VAL A 144 23.03 -10.32 7.81
N ARG A 145 23.96 -11.01 7.18
CA ARG A 145 23.67 -12.15 6.32
C ARG A 145 23.45 -13.41 7.16
N GLY A 146 22.46 -14.19 6.77
CA GLY A 146 22.17 -15.47 7.40
C GLY A 146 20.69 -15.65 7.76
N LYS A 147 20.45 -16.74 8.47
CA LYS A 147 19.12 -17.13 8.95
C LYS A 147 19.17 -17.25 10.47
N PHE A 148 18.26 -16.57 11.15
CA PHE A 148 18.26 -16.46 12.61
C PHE A 148 16.86 -16.66 13.18
N PRO A 149 16.73 -17.16 14.42
CA PRO A 149 15.50 -17.04 15.19
C PRO A 149 15.10 -15.57 15.32
N LEU A 150 13.82 -15.28 15.13
CA LEU A 150 13.22 -13.96 15.23
C LEU A 150 12.09 -13.98 16.26
N ARG A 151 12.17 -13.09 17.24
CA ARG A 151 11.07 -12.80 18.16
C ARG A 151 10.45 -11.46 17.80
N ILE A 152 9.12 -11.43 17.64
CA ILE A 152 8.36 -10.18 17.46
C ILE A 152 7.37 -10.03 18.61
N GLU A 153 7.41 -8.89 19.28
CA GLU A 153 6.56 -8.58 20.42
C GLU A 153 5.98 -7.18 20.30
N ARG A 154 4.78 -7.01 20.83
CA ARG A 154 4.24 -5.66 21.04
C ARG A 154 4.95 -5.01 22.23
N ILE A 155 5.37 -3.77 22.07
CA ILE A 155 5.89 -2.94 23.16
C ILE A 155 4.81 -1.97 23.63
N ARG A 156 4.78 -1.74 24.94
CA ARG A 156 3.84 -0.83 25.60
C ARG A 156 4.42 0.59 25.67
#